data_250d772ea2a2ee963713cb2138b2baf2
#
_entry.id   250d772ea2a2ee963713cb2138b2baf2
#
_cell.length_a   1.000
_cell.length_b   1.000
_cell.length_c   1.000
_cell.angle_alpha   90.00
_cell.angle_beta   90.00
_cell.angle_gamma   90.00
#
_symmetry.space_group_name_H-M   'P 1'
#
loop_
_entity.id
_entity.type
_entity.pdbx_description
1 polymer ?
#
loop_
_entity_poly.entity_id
_entity_poly.type
_entity_poly.pdbx_seq_one_letter_code
_entity_poly.pdbx_strand_id
1 'polypeptide(L)'
;MNERTVVVRRIEEGIALDRDYVALPEDYGKDSYFQRPDIQAIRSLVFETLDILEEKTGFRRKIEESRQVVIKPNLVSVYHRSGMFEEDYPESTDPRVMDAVVEWVQKYNKKVLIAESSGKPMPTATSFRISGMDRIAGYRNTGLVTLETCPVRRYLLPKAKVMKEVLIPTPFVGVVEGKDFYISVPKLKTNLYTRVTLGFKNAMGVIPYALRERNHNYRIDEKLADMLYILRPDLTLIDGLVGGEGNTPAPVDPVDCRLLVAGTDPVATDRVGCRIMGFDPDEIPLFREVGKRGFYHGEAQVDGEVPVFHFRPADPSLLGDTFHKHFPNI
;
A
#
# COMPACT_ATOMS: atom_id res chain seq x y z
N MET A 1 4.25 16.30 19.32
CA MET A 1 3.91 15.98 17.92
C MET A 1 2.79 14.95 17.93
N ASN A 2 1.78 15.09 17.07
CA ASN A 2 0.61 14.22 17.11
C ASN A 2 0.78 13.08 16.10
N GLU A 3 1.09 11.86 16.58
CA GLU A 3 1.29 10.68 15.73
C GLU A 3 0.04 10.27 14.91
N ARG A 4 -1.13 10.84 15.21
CA ARG A 4 -2.40 10.55 14.52
C ARG A 4 -2.77 11.61 13.49
N THR A 5 -1.81 12.42 13.05
CA THR A 5 -2.04 13.33 11.93
C THR A 5 -2.09 12.56 10.63
N VAL A 6 -3.11 12.82 9.84
CA VAL A 6 -3.28 12.30 8.48
C VAL A 6 -3.39 13.49 7.53
N VAL A 7 -2.59 13.48 6.49
CA VAL A 7 -2.58 14.54 5.45
C VAL A 7 -3.29 14.00 4.22
N VAL A 8 -4.22 14.80 3.70
CA VAL A 8 -4.91 14.53 2.42
C VAL A 8 -4.60 15.66 1.46
N ARG A 9 -4.06 15.33 0.29
CA ARG A 9 -3.79 16.31 -0.78
C ARG A 9 -4.31 15.79 -2.11
N ARG A 10 -4.72 16.70 -2.97
CA ARG A 10 -5.34 16.40 -4.27
C ARG A 10 -4.69 17.22 -5.37
N ILE A 11 -4.56 16.65 -6.56
CA ILE A 11 -4.15 17.37 -7.76
C ILE A 11 -5.29 18.33 -8.16
N GLU A 12 -4.94 19.56 -8.47
CA GLU A 12 -5.89 20.58 -8.94
C GLU A 12 -6.65 20.12 -10.19
N GLU A 13 -7.90 20.54 -10.30
CA GLU A 13 -8.71 20.35 -11.49
C GLU A 13 -8.07 21.05 -12.68
N GLY A 14 -8.07 20.43 -13.85
CA GLY A 14 -7.51 20.98 -15.08
C GLY A 14 -6.15 20.42 -15.49
N ILE A 15 -5.43 19.71 -14.61
CA ILE A 15 -4.23 18.97 -15.01
C ILE A 15 -4.68 17.63 -15.60
N ALA A 16 -4.41 17.42 -16.89
CA ALA A 16 -4.63 16.11 -17.52
C ALA A 16 -3.60 15.12 -16.98
N LEU A 17 -4.08 14.05 -16.32
CA LEU A 17 -3.24 12.91 -15.97
C LEU A 17 -3.23 11.94 -17.14
N ASP A 18 -2.02 11.58 -17.59
CA ASP A 18 -1.88 10.48 -18.52
C ASP A 18 -2.29 9.17 -17.81
N ARG A 19 -3.27 8.49 -18.37
CA ARG A 19 -3.86 7.25 -17.81
C ARG A 19 -3.25 5.99 -18.43
N ASP A 20 -2.50 6.14 -19.54
CA ASP A 20 -1.76 5.04 -20.17
C ASP A 20 -0.41 4.84 -19.46
N TYR A 21 -0.46 4.29 -18.25
CA TYR A 21 0.74 4.05 -17.44
C TYR A 21 0.86 2.59 -16.92
N VAL A 22 0.42 1.65 -17.69
CA VAL A 22 0.62 0.22 -17.38
C VAL A 22 2.08 -0.08 -17.08
N ALA A 23 2.97 0.63 -17.77
CA ALA A 23 4.38 0.70 -17.44
C ALA A 23 4.87 2.14 -17.56
N LEU A 24 6.00 2.46 -16.92
CA LEU A 24 6.64 3.75 -17.15
C LEU A 24 6.96 3.93 -18.65
N PRO A 25 6.71 5.12 -19.21
CA PRO A 25 7.03 5.44 -20.61
C PRO A 25 8.48 5.16 -20.98
N GLU A 26 8.75 4.92 -22.27
CA GLU A 26 10.11 4.61 -22.76
C GLU A 26 11.13 5.72 -22.45
N ASP A 27 10.70 6.95 -22.39
CA ASP A 27 11.54 8.11 -22.08
C ASP A 27 11.78 8.30 -20.57
N TYR A 28 11.31 7.40 -19.70
CA TYR A 28 11.60 7.48 -18.26
C TYR A 28 13.12 7.57 -18.01
N GLY A 29 13.49 8.52 -17.16
CA GLY A 29 14.88 8.84 -16.86
C GLY A 29 15.50 9.92 -17.76
N LYS A 30 14.80 10.38 -18.79
CA LYS A 30 15.20 11.52 -19.62
C LYS A 30 14.51 12.81 -19.15
N ASP A 31 15.07 13.96 -19.49
CA ASP A 31 14.50 15.26 -19.14
C ASP A 31 13.08 15.42 -19.69
N SER A 32 12.79 14.89 -20.88
CA SER A 32 11.44 14.94 -21.49
C SER A 32 10.37 14.34 -20.58
N TYR A 33 10.66 13.21 -19.92
CA TYR A 33 9.74 12.60 -18.98
C TYR A 33 9.49 13.49 -17.76
N PHE A 34 10.55 14.00 -17.12
CA PHE A 34 10.43 14.84 -15.92
C PHE A 34 9.84 16.22 -16.17
N GLN A 35 9.81 16.68 -17.43
CA GLN A 35 9.18 17.94 -17.83
C GLN A 35 7.68 17.80 -18.14
N ARG A 36 7.14 16.59 -18.19
CA ARG A 36 5.71 16.38 -18.43
C ARG A 36 4.87 16.98 -17.29
N PRO A 37 3.78 17.69 -17.62
CA PRO A 37 2.95 18.35 -16.60
C PRO A 37 2.33 17.39 -15.59
N ASP A 38 1.88 16.21 -16.01
CA ASP A 38 1.33 15.17 -15.13
C ASP A 38 2.37 14.62 -14.16
N ILE A 39 3.61 14.38 -14.64
CA ILE A 39 4.71 13.92 -13.81
C ILE A 39 5.09 14.95 -12.75
N GLN A 40 5.18 16.23 -13.16
CA GLN A 40 5.47 17.31 -12.23
C GLN A 40 4.37 17.49 -11.18
N ALA A 41 3.10 17.39 -11.60
CA ALA A 41 1.96 17.49 -10.69
C ALA A 41 1.96 16.34 -9.65
N ILE A 42 2.17 15.10 -10.08
CA ILE A 42 2.23 13.94 -9.18
C ILE A 42 3.43 14.06 -8.24
N ARG A 43 4.60 14.43 -8.76
CA ARG A 43 5.80 14.65 -7.96
C ARG A 43 5.57 15.73 -6.89
N SER A 44 4.99 16.86 -7.27
CA SER A 44 4.67 17.95 -6.35
C SER A 44 3.67 17.52 -5.28
N LEU A 45 2.64 16.77 -5.66
CA LEU A 45 1.65 16.22 -4.74
C LEU A 45 2.29 15.31 -3.69
N VAL A 46 3.19 14.39 -4.09
CA VAL A 46 3.90 13.52 -3.16
C VAL A 46 4.76 14.31 -2.20
N PHE A 47 5.52 15.28 -2.72
CA PHE A 47 6.42 16.11 -1.91
C PHE A 47 5.65 16.98 -0.92
N GLU A 48 4.63 17.69 -1.37
CA GLU A 48 3.76 18.49 -0.51
C GLU A 48 3.13 17.65 0.61
N THR A 49 2.57 16.49 0.24
CA THR A 49 1.92 15.60 1.20
C THR A 49 2.89 15.13 2.29
N LEU A 50 4.11 14.73 1.90
CA LEU A 50 5.12 14.23 2.83
C LEU A 50 5.77 15.36 3.63
N ASP A 51 6.03 16.52 3.02
CA ASP A 51 6.62 17.68 3.70
C ASP A 51 5.69 18.22 4.79
N ILE A 52 4.38 18.34 4.50
CA ILE A 52 3.37 18.75 5.50
C ILE A 52 3.25 17.72 6.63
N LEU A 53 3.23 16.42 6.29
CA LEU A 53 3.20 15.38 7.32
C LEU A 53 4.45 15.42 8.20
N GLU A 54 5.62 15.66 7.60
CA GLU A 54 6.89 15.81 8.30
C GLU A 54 6.83 17.00 9.28
N GLU A 55 6.37 18.16 8.83
CA GLU A 55 6.25 19.35 9.69
C GLU A 55 5.41 19.07 10.94
N LYS A 56 4.36 18.26 10.81
CA LYS A 56 3.44 17.95 11.91
C LYS A 56 3.92 16.81 12.83
N THR A 57 4.67 15.85 12.30
CA THR A 57 5.00 14.62 13.04
C THR A 57 6.49 14.43 13.32
N GLY A 58 7.37 15.05 12.51
CA GLY A 58 8.82 14.94 12.66
C GLY A 58 9.39 13.56 12.33
N PHE A 59 8.72 12.80 11.45
CA PHE A 59 9.12 11.41 11.16
C PHE A 59 10.44 11.29 10.38
N ARG A 60 10.88 12.36 9.71
CA ARG A 60 12.13 12.41 8.95
C ARG A 60 13.34 11.98 9.76
N ARG A 61 13.43 12.40 11.00
CA ARG A 61 14.52 12.01 11.89
C ARG A 61 14.68 10.49 11.98
N LYS A 62 13.57 9.76 12.02
CA LYS A 62 13.59 8.29 12.03
C LYS A 62 14.09 7.71 10.70
N ILE A 63 13.81 8.36 9.57
CA ILE A 63 14.39 8.01 8.26
C ILE A 63 15.90 8.21 8.27
N GLU A 64 16.37 9.36 8.74
CA GLU A 64 17.80 9.71 8.80
C GLU A 64 18.60 8.75 9.69
N GLU A 65 18.03 8.34 10.82
CA GLU A 65 18.65 7.45 11.80
C GLU A 65 18.55 5.96 11.39
N SER A 66 17.68 5.60 10.44
CA SER A 66 17.48 4.22 10.01
C SER A 66 18.65 3.71 9.16
N ARG A 67 18.95 2.42 9.33
CA ARG A 67 19.96 1.72 8.53
C ARG A 67 19.65 1.76 7.04
N GLN A 68 18.36 1.58 6.70
CA GLN A 68 17.78 1.68 5.35
C GLN A 68 16.29 1.99 5.44
N VAL A 69 15.70 2.39 4.32
CA VAL A 69 14.26 2.55 4.16
C VAL A 69 13.74 1.45 3.24
N VAL A 70 12.79 0.66 3.72
CA VAL A 70 12.10 -0.37 2.93
C VAL A 70 10.76 0.19 2.48
N ILE A 71 10.55 0.28 1.17
CA ILE A 71 9.31 0.77 0.56
C ILE A 71 8.58 -0.41 -0.06
N LYS A 72 7.33 -0.61 0.33
CA LYS A 72 6.47 -1.65 -0.21
C LYS A 72 5.32 -1.07 -1.02
N PRO A 73 5.32 -1.23 -2.35
CA PRO A 73 4.16 -0.94 -3.20
C PRO A 73 3.03 -1.96 -2.97
N ASN A 74 1.92 -1.80 -3.67
CA ASN A 74 0.88 -2.80 -3.80
C ASN A 74 0.86 -3.33 -5.24
N LEU A 75 1.38 -4.54 -5.46
CA LEU A 75 1.47 -5.18 -6.78
C LEU A 75 0.87 -6.58 -6.72
N VAL A 76 -0.48 -6.69 -6.66
CA VAL A 76 -1.15 -7.98 -6.46
C VAL A 76 -1.28 -8.75 -7.77
N SER A 77 -1.78 -8.12 -8.84
CA SER A 77 -2.14 -8.76 -10.11
C SER A 77 -1.76 -7.87 -11.30
N VAL A 78 -0.54 -7.34 -11.29
CA VAL A 78 -0.09 -6.28 -12.22
C VAL A 78 -0.34 -6.59 -13.70
N TYR A 79 -0.33 -7.86 -14.09
CA TYR A 79 -0.53 -8.29 -15.46
C TYR A 79 -1.85 -9.04 -15.66
N HIS A 80 -2.64 -9.24 -14.60
CA HIS A 80 -3.92 -9.91 -14.76
C HIS A 80 -4.84 -9.02 -15.61
N ARG A 81 -5.34 -9.57 -16.72
CA ARG A 81 -6.11 -8.80 -17.69
C ARG A 81 -7.35 -8.13 -17.09
N SER A 82 -7.94 -8.73 -16.06
CA SER A 82 -9.06 -8.15 -15.31
C SER A 82 -8.63 -7.09 -14.28
N GLY A 83 -7.35 -6.91 -14.02
CA GLY A 83 -6.78 -5.80 -13.25
C GLY A 83 -6.39 -4.62 -14.11
N MET A 84 -6.64 -4.69 -15.41
CA MET A 84 -6.43 -3.63 -16.40
C MET A 84 -7.80 -3.27 -16.96
N PHE A 85 -8.27 -2.08 -16.62
CA PHE A 85 -9.51 -1.55 -17.17
C PHE A 85 -9.17 -0.39 -18.09
N GLU A 86 -9.43 -0.56 -19.40
CA GLU A 86 -9.02 0.38 -20.45
C GLU A 86 -7.52 0.68 -20.33
N GLU A 87 -7.15 1.93 -20.10
CA GLU A 87 -5.77 2.41 -19.95
C GLU A 87 -5.38 2.60 -18.48
N ASP A 88 -6.30 2.35 -17.53
CA ASP A 88 -6.07 2.51 -16.11
C ASP A 88 -5.52 1.24 -15.46
N TYR A 89 -4.78 1.41 -14.38
CA TYR A 89 -4.20 0.33 -13.58
C TYR A 89 -4.62 0.42 -12.11
N PRO A 90 -5.93 0.37 -11.82
CA PRO A 90 -6.46 0.70 -10.49
C PRO A 90 -6.13 -0.34 -9.42
N GLU A 91 -5.51 -1.46 -9.77
CA GLU A 91 -5.11 -2.51 -8.83
C GLU A 91 -3.74 -2.32 -8.22
N SER A 92 -2.84 -1.62 -8.92
CA SER A 92 -1.43 -1.50 -8.56
C SER A 92 -1.07 -0.08 -8.17
N THR A 93 -0.07 0.06 -7.32
CA THR A 93 0.52 1.36 -7.01
C THR A 93 1.08 1.99 -8.28
N ASP A 94 0.73 3.25 -8.53
CA ASP A 94 1.21 4.03 -9.65
C ASP A 94 2.73 4.19 -9.59
N PRO A 95 3.47 3.79 -10.63
CA PRO A 95 4.93 3.90 -10.64
C PRO A 95 5.43 5.34 -10.55
N ARG A 96 4.65 6.34 -10.98
CA ARG A 96 5.01 7.76 -10.85
C ARG A 96 4.99 8.21 -9.38
N VAL A 97 4.03 7.71 -8.59
CA VAL A 97 3.99 7.92 -7.14
C VAL A 97 5.20 7.26 -6.49
N MET A 98 5.52 6.01 -6.87
CA MET A 98 6.68 5.30 -6.34
C MET A 98 7.99 6.00 -6.64
N ASP A 99 8.18 6.49 -7.87
CA ASP A 99 9.37 7.26 -8.26
C ASP A 99 9.55 8.50 -7.39
N ALA A 100 8.47 9.28 -7.20
CA ALA A 100 8.48 10.48 -6.38
C ALA A 100 8.74 10.18 -4.88
N VAL A 101 8.18 9.09 -4.34
CA VAL A 101 8.44 8.65 -2.95
C VAL A 101 9.91 8.28 -2.78
N VAL A 102 10.47 7.50 -3.71
CA VAL A 102 11.90 7.13 -3.68
C VAL A 102 12.77 8.38 -3.72
N GLU A 103 12.48 9.32 -4.63
CA GLU A 103 13.22 10.59 -4.75
C GLU A 103 13.15 11.39 -3.45
N TRP A 104 11.96 11.52 -2.85
CA TRP A 104 11.80 12.26 -1.59
C TRP A 104 12.61 11.64 -0.46
N VAL A 105 12.53 10.30 -0.30
CA VAL A 105 13.26 9.56 0.73
C VAL A 105 14.77 9.70 0.55
N GLN A 106 15.26 9.68 -0.69
CA GLN A 106 16.69 9.76 -1.00
C GLN A 106 17.33 11.11 -0.63
N LYS A 107 16.57 12.13 -0.32
CA LYS A 107 17.08 13.37 0.27
C LYS A 107 17.67 13.13 1.67
N TYR A 108 17.16 12.15 2.39
CA TYR A 108 17.44 11.90 3.80
C TYR A 108 18.16 10.58 4.06
N ASN A 109 17.84 9.54 3.28
CA ASN A 109 18.49 8.23 3.38
C ASN A 109 18.71 7.63 1.99
N LYS A 110 19.98 7.40 1.63
CA LYS A 110 20.36 6.85 0.31
C LYS A 110 20.17 5.34 0.19
N LYS A 111 20.00 4.62 1.29
CA LYS A 111 19.80 3.17 1.30
C LYS A 111 18.30 2.85 1.23
N VAL A 112 17.75 2.88 0.03
CA VAL A 112 16.35 2.58 -0.25
C VAL A 112 16.23 1.19 -0.86
N LEU A 113 15.23 0.43 -0.42
CA LEU A 113 14.90 -0.90 -0.91
C LEU A 113 13.43 -0.96 -1.28
N ILE A 114 13.11 -1.24 -2.54
CA ILE A 114 11.76 -1.57 -2.98
C ILE A 114 11.57 -3.07 -2.83
N ALA A 115 10.55 -3.50 -2.10
CA ALA A 115 10.34 -4.91 -1.77
C ALA A 115 8.86 -5.31 -1.88
N GLU A 116 8.57 -6.44 -2.53
CA GLU A 116 7.21 -6.96 -2.69
C GLU A 116 7.23 -8.49 -2.79
N SER A 117 6.11 -9.13 -2.44
CA SER A 117 5.73 -10.46 -2.90
C SER A 117 4.33 -10.38 -3.48
N SER A 118 4.23 -10.39 -4.80
CA SER A 118 2.97 -10.27 -5.55
C SER A 118 2.00 -11.42 -5.25
N GLY A 119 0.76 -11.25 -5.70
CA GLY A 119 -0.26 -12.30 -5.64
C GLY A 119 -0.03 -13.39 -6.69
N LYS A 120 -0.89 -14.41 -6.70
CA LYS A 120 -0.95 -15.41 -7.75
C LYS A 120 -1.47 -14.81 -9.05
N PRO A 121 -1.04 -15.28 -10.20
CA PRO A 121 -0.16 -16.42 -10.47
C PRO A 121 1.21 -16.01 -11.01
N MET A 122 1.73 -14.81 -10.76
CA MET A 122 2.95 -14.35 -11.41
C MET A 122 4.12 -14.06 -10.45
N PRO A 123 5.34 -14.42 -10.85
CA PRO A 123 6.53 -14.04 -10.10
C PRO A 123 6.64 -12.52 -9.92
N THR A 124 6.99 -12.07 -8.73
CA THR A 124 7.12 -10.64 -8.40
C THR A 124 8.10 -9.92 -9.32
N ALA A 125 9.16 -10.59 -9.77
CA ALA A 125 10.10 -10.03 -10.75
C ALA A 125 9.41 -9.60 -12.06
N THR A 126 8.40 -10.35 -12.52
CA THR A 126 7.61 -9.98 -13.68
C THR A 126 6.68 -8.81 -13.37
N SER A 127 6.07 -8.80 -12.16
CA SER A 127 5.26 -7.65 -11.70
C SER A 127 6.10 -6.36 -11.65
N PHE A 128 7.34 -6.44 -11.17
CA PHE A 128 8.26 -5.30 -11.18
C PHE A 128 8.57 -4.78 -12.57
N ARG A 129 8.78 -5.69 -13.53
CA ARG A 129 9.06 -5.31 -14.93
C ARG A 129 7.85 -4.64 -15.57
N ILE A 130 6.65 -5.19 -15.39
CA ILE A 130 5.43 -4.64 -16.00
C ILE A 130 5.09 -3.29 -15.36
N SER A 131 5.21 -3.15 -14.04
CA SER A 131 4.92 -1.89 -13.33
C SER A 131 6.03 -0.84 -13.48
N GLY A 132 7.19 -1.18 -14.05
CA GLY A 132 8.34 -0.28 -14.18
C GLY A 132 9.14 -0.06 -12.88
N MET A 133 8.91 -0.85 -11.83
CA MET A 133 9.67 -0.74 -10.59
C MET A 133 11.15 -1.06 -10.77
N ASP A 134 11.49 -1.95 -11.70
CA ASP A 134 12.87 -2.28 -12.09
C ASP A 134 13.57 -1.07 -12.72
N ARG A 135 12.86 -0.29 -13.55
CA ARG A 135 13.38 0.92 -14.17
C ARG A 135 13.58 2.03 -13.12
N ILE A 136 12.63 2.18 -12.19
CA ILE A 136 12.78 3.11 -11.05
C ILE A 136 14.01 2.72 -10.23
N ALA A 137 14.14 1.45 -9.86
CA ALA A 137 15.27 0.96 -9.08
C ALA A 137 16.61 1.22 -9.79
N GLY A 138 16.68 0.97 -11.09
CA GLY A 138 17.86 1.25 -11.90
C GLY A 138 18.22 2.74 -11.96
N TYR A 139 17.25 3.60 -12.29
CA TYR A 139 17.45 5.03 -12.43
C TYR A 139 17.80 5.71 -11.08
N ARG A 140 17.07 5.35 -10.02
CA ARG A 140 17.25 5.92 -8.66
C ARG A 140 18.39 5.24 -7.90
N ASN A 141 19.05 4.22 -8.46
CA ASN A 141 20.08 3.44 -7.80
C ASN A 141 19.62 2.90 -6.43
N THR A 142 18.47 2.22 -6.40
CA THR A 142 17.90 1.60 -5.20
C THR A 142 17.95 0.07 -5.29
N GLY A 143 17.83 -0.61 -4.14
CA GLY A 143 17.61 -2.04 -4.11
C GLY A 143 16.19 -2.41 -4.63
N LEU A 144 16.08 -3.56 -5.30
CA LEU A 144 14.80 -4.15 -5.71
C LEU A 144 14.80 -5.63 -5.34
N VAL A 145 13.81 -6.06 -4.55
CA VAL A 145 13.81 -7.42 -3.98
C VAL A 145 12.47 -8.10 -4.10
N THR A 146 12.49 -9.32 -4.63
CA THR A 146 11.36 -10.25 -4.61
C THR A 146 11.40 -11.05 -3.29
N LEU A 147 10.43 -10.82 -2.42
CA LEU A 147 10.46 -11.35 -1.05
C LEU A 147 10.29 -12.87 -1.01
N GLU A 148 9.64 -13.47 -2.01
CA GLU A 148 9.45 -14.92 -2.10
C GLU A 148 10.75 -15.71 -2.32
N THR A 149 11.83 -15.05 -2.75
CA THR A 149 13.15 -15.68 -2.95
C THR A 149 14.11 -15.47 -1.80
N CYS A 150 13.68 -14.70 -0.77
CA CYS A 150 14.53 -14.36 0.36
C CYS A 150 14.49 -15.44 1.45
N PRO A 151 15.60 -15.66 2.16
CA PRO A 151 15.56 -16.40 3.41
C PRO A 151 14.59 -15.76 4.39
N VAL A 152 14.00 -16.56 5.27
CA VAL A 152 13.03 -16.09 6.27
C VAL A 152 13.54 -16.30 7.68
N ARG A 153 13.13 -15.40 8.59
CA ARG A 153 13.31 -15.57 10.03
C ARG A 153 11.97 -15.82 10.69
N ARG A 154 11.92 -16.78 11.59
CA ARG A 154 10.74 -17.14 12.36
C ARG A 154 10.57 -16.21 13.55
N TYR A 155 9.34 -15.72 13.76
CA TYR A 155 8.94 -14.95 14.92
C TYR A 155 7.70 -15.54 15.55
N LEU A 156 7.66 -15.54 16.89
CA LEU A 156 6.49 -15.94 17.67
C LEU A 156 5.73 -14.69 18.10
N LEU A 157 4.41 -14.72 17.94
CA LEU A 157 3.50 -13.63 18.29
C LEU A 157 2.54 -14.06 19.41
N PRO A 158 2.95 -14.02 20.69
CA PRO A 158 2.15 -14.51 21.81
C PRO A 158 0.77 -13.84 21.91
N LYS A 159 0.69 -12.55 21.57
CA LYS A 159 -0.55 -11.75 21.59
C LYS A 159 -1.46 -11.99 20.38
N ALA A 160 -0.96 -12.59 19.29
CA ALA A 160 -1.74 -12.86 18.10
C ALA A 160 -2.89 -13.83 18.38
N LYS A 161 -3.99 -13.69 17.66
CA LYS A 161 -5.12 -14.63 17.76
C LYS A 161 -4.97 -15.83 16.82
N VAL A 162 -4.50 -15.58 15.60
CA VAL A 162 -4.41 -16.56 14.52
C VAL A 162 -2.97 -16.83 14.13
N MET A 163 -2.18 -15.78 13.85
CA MET A 163 -0.80 -15.89 13.40
C MET A 163 0.16 -16.00 14.59
N LYS A 164 0.05 -17.10 15.35
CA LYS A 164 0.94 -17.34 16.50
C LYS A 164 2.41 -17.39 16.13
N GLU A 165 2.69 -17.65 14.88
CA GLU A 165 4.00 -17.71 14.25
C GLU A 165 3.96 -17.06 12.90
N VAL A 166 5.01 -16.31 12.56
CA VAL A 166 5.16 -15.69 11.25
C VAL A 166 6.60 -15.81 10.75
N LEU A 167 6.74 -16.04 9.45
CA LEU A 167 8.02 -16.12 8.76
C LEU A 167 8.26 -14.81 8.00
N ILE A 168 9.21 -14.02 8.47
CA ILE A 168 9.52 -12.71 7.92
C ILE A 168 10.76 -12.80 7.02
N PRO A 169 10.66 -12.37 5.74
CA PRO A 169 11.81 -12.31 4.84
C PRO A 169 12.91 -11.40 5.37
N THR A 170 14.14 -11.77 5.11
CA THR A 170 15.34 -11.06 5.62
C THR A 170 15.35 -9.54 5.35
N PRO A 171 14.81 -9.01 4.22
CA PRO A 171 14.73 -7.56 4.01
C PRO A 171 13.87 -6.83 5.06
N PHE A 172 12.89 -7.50 5.67
CA PHE A 172 12.03 -6.92 6.71
C PHE A 172 12.46 -7.22 8.14
N VAL A 173 13.52 -7.99 8.34
CA VAL A 173 14.03 -8.29 9.69
C VAL A 173 14.46 -7.01 10.41
N GLY A 174 15.13 -6.09 9.72
CA GLY A 174 15.52 -4.81 10.29
C GLY A 174 14.34 -3.91 10.68
N VAL A 175 13.23 -4.00 9.93
CA VAL A 175 11.97 -3.32 10.29
C VAL A 175 11.43 -3.87 11.61
N VAL A 176 11.36 -5.20 11.75
CA VAL A 176 10.91 -5.86 12.99
C VAL A 176 11.80 -5.53 14.18
N GLU A 177 13.10 -5.35 13.95
CA GLU A 177 14.08 -5.00 14.97
C GLU A 177 14.16 -3.49 15.25
N GLY A 178 13.34 -2.66 14.59
CA GLY A 178 13.35 -1.19 14.74
C GLY A 178 14.60 -0.49 14.21
N LYS A 179 15.36 -1.14 13.31
CA LYS A 179 16.59 -0.62 12.69
C LYS A 179 16.37 -0.01 11.32
N ASP A 180 15.30 -0.40 10.64
CA ASP A 180 14.95 0.04 9.30
C ASP A 180 13.59 0.76 9.35
N PHE A 181 13.41 1.74 8.48
CA PHE A 181 12.14 2.47 8.33
C PHE A 181 11.26 1.80 7.28
N TYR A 182 9.98 1.59 7.57
CA TYR A 182 9.05 0.91 6.67
C TYR A 182 8.00 1.86 6.13
N ILE A 183 7.98 2.05 4.81
CA ILE A 183 6.95 2.80 4.08
C ILE A 183 6.03 1.82 3.34
N SER A 184 4.74 1.86 3.64
CA SER A 184 3.69 1.18 2.87
C SER A 184 3.07 2.14 1.87
N VAL A 185 3.06 1.78 0.57
CA VAL A 185 2.42 2.56 -0.50
C VAL A 185 1.29 1.73 -1.10
N PRO A 186 0.15 1.60 -0.40
CA PRO A 186 -1.00 0.84 -0.87
C PRO A 186 -1.79 1.61 -1.91
N LYS A 187 -2.58 0.87 -2.72
CA LYS A 187 -3.60 1.43 -3.61
C LYS A 187 -4.91 1.68 -2.86
N LEU A 188 -5.56 2.81 -3.12
CA LEU A 188 -6.91 3.10 -2.64
C LEU A 188 -7.91 2.23 -3.41
N LYS A 189 -8.32 1.09 -2.84
CA LYS A 189 -9.24 0.18 -3.53
C LYS A 189 -10.08 -0.65 -2.58
N THR A 190 -11.25 -1.11 -3.09
CA THR A 190 -12.08 -2.12 -2.44
C THR A 190 -11.37 -3.47 -2.37
N ASN A 191 -11.94 -4.41 -1.69
CA ASN A 191 -11.45 -5.79 -1.64
C ASN A 191 -12.56 -6.77 -1.29
N LEU A 192 -12.62 -7.88 -2.01
CA LEU A 192 -13.62 -8.91 -1.83
C LEU A 192 -13.64 -9.51 -0.42
N TYR A 193 -12.46 -9.68 0.21
CA TYR A 193 -12.34 -10.38 1.49
C TYR A 193 -12.38 -9.46 2.72
N THR A 194 -11.84 -8.24 2.59
CA THR A 194 -11.69 -7.28 3.70
C THR A 194 -12.46 -6.00 3.50
N ARG A 195 -13.31 -5.92 2.47
CA ARG A 195 -14.02 -4.74 1.95
C ARG A 195 -13.10 -3.66 1.38
N VAL A 196 -11.99 -3.38 2.02
CA VAL A 196 -10.99 -2.40 1.56
C VAL A 196 -9.59 -3.01 1.55
N THR A 197 -8.75 -2.57 0.61
CA THR A 197 -7.30 -2.73 0.64
C THR A 197 -6.71 -1.38 0.98
N LEU A 198 -5.89 -1.29 1.98
CA LEU A 198 -5.20 -0.07 2.42
C LEU A 198 -3.86 -0.47 3.06
N GLY A 199 -3.29 0.38 3.93
CA GLY A 199 -1.93 0.26 4.42
C GLY A 199 -1.62 -1.05 5.14
N PHE A 200 -2.40 -1.44 6.16
CA PHE A 200 -2.04 -2.66 6.89
C PHE A 200 -2.47 -3.95 6.18
N LYS A 201 -3.46 -3.93 5.26
CA LYS A 201 -3.66 -5.10 4.39
C LYS A 201 -2.49 -5.26 3.40
N ASN A 202 -1.87 -4.17 2.98
CA ASN A 202 -0.69 -4.22 2.12
C ASN A 202 0.47 -4.98 2.78
N ALA A 203 0.59 -4.97 4.12
CA ALA A 203 1.59 -5.73 4.86
C ALA A 203 1.51 -7.24 4.62
N MET A 204 0.34 -7.79 4.23
CA MET A 204 0.23 -9.22 3.88
C MET A 204 1.15 -9.62 2.72
N GLY A 205 1.46 -8.71 1.79
CA GLY A 205 2.42 -8.91 0.71
C GLY A 205 3.88 -8.93 1.15
N VAL A 206 4.19 -8.73 2.43
CA VAL A 206 5.53 -8.97 2.99
C VAL A 206 5.76 -10.47 3.17
N ILE A 207 4.73 -11.22 3.56
CA ILE A 207 4.85 -12.67 3.71
C ILE A 207 4.93 -13.30 2.32
N PRO A 208 5.97 -14.11 2.03
CA PRO A 208 6.12 -14.78 0.75
C PRO A 208 4.85 -15.53 0.34
N TYR A 209 4.48 -15.41 -0.94
CA TYR A 209 3.22 -15.95 -1.45
C TYR A 209 2.98 -17.42 -1.05
N ALA A 210 3.96 -18.28 -1.24
CA ALA A 210 3.85 -19.72 -0.90
C ALA A 210 3.54 -19.98 0.58
N LEU A 211 3.92 -19.06 1.49
CA LEU A 211 3.67 -19.18 2.92
C LEU A 211 2.31 -18.62 3.34
N ARG A 212 1.76 -17.67 2.59
CA ARG A 212 0.46 -17.06 2.89
C ARG A 212 -0.72 -17.69 2.14
N GLU A 213 -0.47 -18.39 1.02
CA GLU A 213 -1.52 -18.94 0.15
C GLU A 213 -2.45 -19.91 0.89
N ARG A 214 -1.86 -20.80 1.66
CA ARG A 214 -2.62 -21.80 2.42
C ARG A 214 -3.46 -21.11 3.50
N ASN A 215 -4.77 -21.20 3.34
CA ASN A 215 -5.74 -20.53 4.24
C ASN A 215 -5.64 -19.00 4.24
N HIS A 216 -5.28 -18.38 3.09
CA HIS A 216 -5.09 -16.92 3.01
C HIS A 216 -6.29 -16.15 3.56
N ASN A 217 -7.50 -16.52 3.18
CA ASN A 217 -8.71 -15.79 3.52
C ASN A 217 -9.35 -16.20 4.86
N TYR A 218 -8.90 -17.32 5.45
CA TYR A 218 -9.41 -17.76 6.73
C TYR A 218 -9.09 -16.77 7.84
N ARG A 219 -10.13 -16.24 8.49
CA ARG A 219 -10.01 -15.22 9.56
C ARG A 219 -9.09 -14.06 9.18
N ILE A 220 -9.25 -13.55 7.96
CA ILE A 220 -8.30 -12.57 7.37
C ILE A 220 -8.21 -11.29 8.20
N ASP A 221 -9.33 -10.80 8.74
CA ASP A 221 -9.35 -9.57 9.56
C ASP A 221 -8.50 -9.72 10.84
N GLU A 222 -8.58 -10.90 11.48
CA GLU A 222 -7.78 -11.18 12.66
C GLU A 222 -6.30 -11.37 12.33
N LYS A 223 -5.98 -12.00 11.18
CA LYS A 223 -4.59 -12.13 10.70
C LYS A 223 -3.96 -10.78 10.42
N LEU A 224 -4.70 -9.89 9.76
CA LEU A 224 -4.21 -8.54 9.48
C LEU A 224 -4.01 -7.73 10.76
N ALA A 225 -4.91 -7.88 11.73
CA ALA A 225 -4.72 -7.29 13.04
C ALA A 225 -3.53 -7.92 13.81
N ASP A 226 -3.25 -9.22 13.61
CA ASP A 226 -2.03 -9.88 14.14
C ASP A 226 -0.75 -9.30 13.51
N MET A 227 -0.79 -8.94 12.23
CA MET A 227 0.36 -8.34 11.53
C MET A 227 0.80 -7.01 12.13
N LEU A 228 -0.12 -6.23 12.73
CA LEU A 228 0.22 -4.97 13.39
C LEU A 228 1.13 -5.13 14.61
N TYR A 229 1.24 -6.33 15.18
CA TYR A 229 2.22 -6.60 16.25
C TYR A 229 3.66 -6.69 15.77
N ILE A 230 3.89 -6.87 14.46
CA ILE A 230 5.23 -7.16 13.93
C ILE A 230 5.59 -6.34 12.67
N LEU A 231 4.64 -6.02 11.81
CA LEU A 231 4.86 -5.31 10.54
C LEU A 231 3.98 -4.05 10.44
N ARG A 232 4.02 -3.22 11.48
CA ARG A 232 3.36 -1.91 11.46
C ARG A 232 4.19 -0.96 10.60
N PRO A 233 3.62 -0.37 9.52
CA PRO A 233 4.31 0.68 8.77
C PRO A 233 4.63 1.89 9.65
N ASP A 234 5.82 2.46 9.47
CA ASP A 234 6.20 3.74 10.06
C ASP A 234 5.56 4.92 9.34
N LEU A 235 5.30 4.72 8.04
CA LEU A 235 4.61 5.66 7.17
C LEU A 235 3.71 4.89 6.21
N THR A 236 2.48 5.32 6.07
CA THR A 236 1.55 4.86 5.02
C THR A 236 1.27 6.03 4.09
N LEU A 237 1.46 5.84 2.79
CA LEU A 237 1.06 6.76 1.73
C LEU A 237 0.10 6.04 0.78
N ILE A 238 -1.20 6.26 0.93
CA ILE A 238 -2.22 5.64 0.09
C ILE A 238 -2.25 6.36 -1.27
N ASP A 239 -1.99 5.60 -2.32
CA ASP A 239 -2.13 6.05 -3.70
C ASP A 239 -3.61 5.99 -4.12
N GLY A 240 -4.21 7.15 -4.24
CA GLY A 240 -5.56 7.39 -4.73
C GLY A 240 -5.55 8.28 -5.98
N LEU A 241 -4.51 8.27 -6.82
CA LEU A 241 -4.58 8.96 -8.11
C LEU A 241 -5.73 8.41 -8.93
N VAL A 242 -5.74 7.11 -9.15
CA VAL A 242 -6.90 6.36 -9.66
C VAL A 242 -7.20 5.26 -8.66
N GLY A 243 -8.34 5.34 -7.99
CA GLY A 243 -8.80 4.30 -7.07
C GLY A 243 -9.39 3.11 -7.82
N GLY A 244 -9.53 1.97 -7.13
CA GLY A 244 -10.12 0.76 -7.68
C GLY A 244 -11.37 0.33 -6.92
N GLU A 245 -12.50 0.14 -7.62
CA GLU A 245 -13.76 -0.28 -7.00
C GLU A 245 -14.27 -1.62 -7.51
N GLY A 246 -15.27 -2.18 -6.85
CA GLY A 246 -15.91 -3.45 -7.22
C GLY A 246 -15.19 -4.68 -6.64
N ASN A 247 -15.16 -5.78 -7.38
CA ASN A 247 -14.73 -7.10 -6.90
C ASN A 247 -13.20 -7.30 -6.94
N THR A 248 -12.43 -6.35 -6.40
CA THR A 248 -10.97 -6.46 -6.42
C THR A 248 -10.48 -7.73 -5.66
N PRO A 249 -9.45 -8.42 -6.12
CA PRO A 249 -8.50 -8.02 -7.16
C PRO A 249 -8.99 -8.07 -8.60
N ALA A 250 -10.10 -8.66 -8.93
CA ALA A 250 -10.59 -8.70 -10.31
C ALA A 250 -12.07 -9.14 -10.37
N PRO A 251 -12.93 -8.44 -11.15
CA PRO A 251 -12.65 -7.24 -11.96
C PRO A 251 -12.55 -5.96 -11.11
N VAL A 252 -11.86 -4.96 -11.64
CA VAL A 252 -11.62 -3.67 -10.99
C VAL A 252 -12.04 -2.54 -11.93
N ASP A 253 -12.86 -1.62 -11.44
CA ASP A 253 -13.25 -0.42 -12.18
C ASP A 253 -12.53 0.79 -11.59
N PRO A 254 -12.10 1.77 -12.44
CA PRO A 254 -11.35 2.93 -12.00
C PRO A 254 -12.26 3.99 -11.38
N VAL A 255 -11.74 4.68 -10.35
CA VAL A 255 -12.33 5.89 -9.77
C VAL A 255 -11.29 7.00 -9.78
N ASP A 256 -11.51 8.07 -10.53
CA ASP A 256 -10.59 9.20 -10.66
C ASP A 256 -10.63 10.08 -9.41
N CYS A 257 -9.82 9.74 -8.40
CA CYS A 257 -9.78 10.47 -7.13
C CYS A 257 -8.73 11.57 -7.08
N ARG A 258 -7.62 11.42 -7.79
CA ARG A 258 -6.52 12.40 -7.91
C ARG A 258 -5.90 12.83 -6.59
N LEU A 259 -5.85 11.95 -5.58
CA LEU A 259 -5.40 12.30 -4.24
C LEU A 259 -4.37 11.33 -3.68
N LEU A 260 -3.69 11.78 -2.64
CA LEU A 260 -2.86 10.97 -1.75
C LEU A 260 -3.34 11.15 -0.30
N VAL A 261 -3.19 10.10 0.50
CA VAL A 261 -3.45 10.11 1.94
C VAL A 261 -2.21 9.60 2.66
N ALA A 262 -1.61 10.42 3.53
CA ALA A 262 -0.41 10.03 4.26
C ALA A 262 -0.55 10.16 5.77
N GLY A 263 0.04 9.23 6.52
CA GLY A 263 0.09 9.30 7.97
C GLY A 263 1.10 8.31 8.57
N THR A 264 1.54 8.61 9.78
CA THR A 264 2.47 7.76 10.57
C THR A 264 1.76 6.74 11.47
N ASP A 265 0.45 6.88 11.66
CA ASP A 265 -0.39 5.84 12.25
C ASP A 265 -1.17 5.11 11.15
N PRO A 266 -0.84 3.83 10.84
CA PRO A 266 -1.47 3.11 9.75
C PRO A 266 -2.98 2.92 9.94
N VAL A 267 -3.46 2.79 11.19
CA VAL A 267 -4.90 2.61 11.46
C VAL A 267 -5.66 3.91 11.22
N ALA A 268 -5.13 5.02 11.70
CA ALA A 268 -5.73 6.34 11.47
C ALA A 268 -5.76 6.68 9.97
N THR A 269 -4.65 6.41 9.26
CA THR A 269 -4.53 6.65 7.82
C THR A 269 -5.52 5.82 7.02
N ASP A 270 -5.62 4.52 7.33
CA ASP A 270 -6.54 3.61 6.64
C ASP A 270 -8.01 3.95 6.91
N ARG A 271 -8.36 4.43 8.12
CA ARG A 271 -9.72 4.90 8.45
C ARG A 271 -10.11 6.14 7.62
N VAL A 272 -9.16 7.08 7.40
CA VAL A 272 -9.39 8.24 6.52
C VAL A 272 -9.58 7.78 5.07
N GLY A 273 -8.71 6.90 4.57
CA GLY A 273 -8.86 6.31 3.24
C GLY A 273 -10.21 5.60 3.05
N CYS A 274 -10.67 4.87 4.07
CA CYS A 274 -11.97 4.20 4.08
C CYS A 274 -13.14 5.21 3.95
N ARG A 275 -13.10 6.33 4.67
CA ARG A 275 -14.13 7.41 4.56
C ARG A 275 -14.11 8.07 3.20
N ILE A 276 -12.94 8.29 2.61
CA ILE A 276 -12.80 8.82 1.25
C ILE A 276 -13.49 7.90 0.24
N MET A 277 -13.42 6.58 0.44
CA MET A 277 -14.14 5.61 -0.39
C MET A 277 -15.66 5.60 -0.15
N GLY A 278 -16.16 6.29 0.87
CA GLY A 278 -17.58 6.35 1.23
C GLY A 278 -18.04 5.23 2.17
N PHE A 279 -17.10 4.53 2.82
CA PHE A 279 -17.43 3.50 3.81
C PHE A 279 -17.25 4.00 5.24
N ASP A 280 -18.13 3.52 6.13
CA ASP A 280 -17.93 3.70 7.56
C ASP A 280 -16.90 2.67 8.08
N PRO A 281 -15.72 3.11 8.54
CA PRO A 281 -14.71 2.18 9.05
C PRO A 281 -15.21 1.39 10.27
N ASP A 282 -16.17 1.89 11.05
CA ASP A 282 -16.72 1.17 12.20
C ASP A 282 -17.64 0.02 11.81
N GLU A 283 -18.10 -0.03 10.56
CA GLU A 283 -18.85 -1.15 10.00
C GLU A 283 -17.96 -2.26 9.42
N ILE A 284 -16.66 -1.98 9.19
CA ILE A 284 -15.73 -2.94 8.62
C ILE A 284 -15.15 -3.85 9.71
N PRO A 285 -15.28 -5.18 9.59
CA PRO A 285 -14.80 -6.13 10.61
C PRO A 285 -13.33 -5.97 10.97
N LEU A 286 -12.48 -5.65 10.01
CA LEU A 286 -11.05 -5.43 10.19
C LEU A 286 -10.78 -4.28 11.18
N PHE A 287 -11.41 -3.11 11.00
CA PHE A 287 -11.21 -1.98 11.91
C PHE A 287 -11.78 -2.24 13.32
N ARG A 288 -12.90 -2.98 13.39
CA ARG A 288 -13.44 -3.42 14.70
C ARG A 288 -12.47 -4.33 15.43
N GLU A 289 -11.83 -5.26 14.72
CA GLU A 289 -10.84 -6.17 15.32
C GLU A 289 -9.60 -5.42 15.78
N VAL A 290 -9.11 -4.47 14.99
CA VAL A 290 -7.97 -3.60 15.33
C VAL A 290 -8.29 -2.73 16.55
N GLY A 291 -9.49 -2.18 16.64
CA GLY A 291 -9.95 -1.40 17.80
C GLY A 291 -10.02 -2.23 19.08
N LYS A 292 -10.58 -3.48 19.00
CA LYS A 292 -10.63 -4.41 20.16
C LYS A 292 -9.25 -4.76 20.71
N ARG A 293 -8.19 -4.65 19.92
CA ARG A 293 -6.81 -4.93 20.32
C ARG A 293 -6.04 -3.71 20.83
N GLY A 294 -6.69 -2.54 20.86
CA GLY A 294 -6.07 -1.32 21.32
C GLY A 294 -5.06 -0.70 20.36
N PHE A 295 -5.15 -0.99 19.06
CA PHE A 295 -4.31 -0.33 18.05
C PHE A 295 -4.85 1.02 17.60
N TYR A 296 -6.08 1.36 17.98
CA TYR A 296 -6.72 2.62 17.63
C TYR A 296 -7.38 3.27 18.84
N HIS A 297 -7.06 4.54 19.08
CA HIS A 297 -7.51 5.31 20.23
C HIS A 297 -8.00 6.70 19.81
N GLY A 298 -9.17 6.77 19.18
CA GLY A 298 -9.82 8.03 18.82
C GLY A 298 -9.58 8.49 17.38
N GLU A 299 -10.15 9.64 17.01
CA GLU A 299 -10.15 10.15 15.64
C GLU A 299 -8.78 10.70 15.21
N ALA A 300 -8.51 10.61 13.91
CA ALA A 300 -7.37 11.25 13.30
C ALA A 300 -7.55 12.76 13.24
N GLN A 301 -6.46 13.50 13.45
CA GLN A 301 -6.40 14.90 13.06
C GLN A 301 -6.08 14.98 11.57
N VAL A 302 -7.06 15.36 10.75
CA VAL A 302 -6.87 15.46 9.31
C VAL A 302 -6.45 16.86 8.91
N ASP A 303 -5.40 16.95 8.10
CA ASP A 303 -4.98 18.16 7.40
C ASP A 303 -5.32 18.01 5.92
N GLY A 304 -6.26 18.80 5.44
CA GLY A 304 -6.82 18.78 4.12
C GLY A 304 -8.29 18.37 4.09
N GLU A 305 -8.88 18.46 2.92
CA GLU A 305 -10.26 18.03 2.68
C GLU A 305 -10.34 16.50 2.59
N VAL A 306 -11.42 15.92 3.11
CA VAL A 306 -11.73 14.49 2.99
C VAL A 306 -12.91 14.35 2.03
N PRO A 307 -12.66 14.27 0.70
CA PRO A 307 -13.74 14.07 -0.27
C PRO A 307 -14.32 12.65 -0.15
N VAL A 308 -15.57 12.48 -0.55
CA VAL A 308 -16.24 11.18 -0.56
C VAL A 308 -16.59 10.77 -1.98
N PHE A 309 -16.09 9.61 -2.44
CA PHE A 309 -16.26 9.13 -3.81
C PHE A 309 -17.31 8.02 -3.97
N HIS A 310 -17.91 7.51 -2.90
CA HIS A 310 -18.93 6.46 -2.92
C HIS A 310 -18.55 5.23 -3.77
N PHE A 311 -17.41 4.64 -3.47
CA PHE A 311 -16.94 3.43 -4.16
C PHE A 311 -17.98 2.32 -4.10
N ARG A 312 -18.18 1.64 -5.23
CA ARG A 312 -19.00 0.44 -5.29
C ARG A 312 -18.29 -0.68 -4.50
N PRO A 313 -18.95 -1.26 -3.49
CA PRO A 313 -18.36 -2.34 -2.70
C PRO A 313 -18.17 -3.60 -3.57
N ALA A 314 -17.30 -4.50 -3.12
CA ALA A 314 -17.25 -5.86 -3.64
C ALA A 314 -18.55 -6.60 -3.31
N ASP A 315 -18.99 -7.47 -4.22
CA ASP A 315 -20.17 -8.30 -4.03
C ASP A 315 -19.89 -9.44 -3.02
N PRO A 316 -20.47 -9.41 -1.82
CA PRO A 316 -20.21 -10.44 -0.83
C PRO A 316 -20.77 -11.82 -1.20
N SER A 317 -21.70 -11.92 -2.16
CA SER A 317 -22.24 -13.20 -2.62
C SER A 317 -21.16 -14.06 -3.29
N LEU A 318 -20.15 -13.44 -3.89
CA LEU A 318 -19.01 -14.15 -4.50
C LEU A 318 -18.10 -14.85 -3.46
N LEU A 319 -18.16 -14.44 -2.19
CA LEU A 319 -17.45 -15.13 -1.11
C LEU A 319 -18.10 -16.47 -0.75
N GLY A 320 -19.45 -16.57 -0.84
CA GLY A 320 -20.18 -17.77 -0.49
C GLY A 320 -19.74 -18.99 -1.27
N ASP A 321 -19.65 -18.88 -2.58
CA ASP A 321 -19.24 -19.98 -3.45
C ASP A 321 -17.78 -20.38 -3.30
N THR A 322 -16.90 -19.43 -3.06
CA THR A 322 -15.46 -19.69 -2.88
C THR A 322 -15.17 -20.21 -1.48
N PHE A 323 -15.83 -19.65 -0.47
CA PHE A 323 -15.59 -19.98 0.92
C PHE A 323 -16.11 -21.40 1.25
N HIS A 324 -17.32 -21.73 0.84
CA HIS A 324 -17.91 -23.07 1.07
C HIS A 324 -17.24 -24.18 0.23
N LYS A 325 -16.71 -23.87 -0.95
CA LYS A 325 -15.92 -24.84 -1.75
C LYS A 325 -14.58 -25.21 -1.11
N HIS A 326 -13.93 -24.24 -0.44
CA HIS A 326 -12.62 -24.45 0.16
C HIS A 326 -12.67 -24.80 1.65
N PHE A 327 -13.78 -24.51 2.32
CA PHE A 327 -13.98 -24.73 3.75
C PHE A 327 -15.41 -25.23 4.05
N PRO A 328 -15.76 -26.46 3.60
CA PRO A 328 -17.12 -26.96 3.70
C PRO A 328 -17.63 -27.17 5.13
N ASN A 329 -16.76 -27.08 6.11
CA ASN A 329 -17.05 -27.34 7.53
C ASN A 329 -16.86 -26.10 8.44
N ILE A 330 -16.87 -24.90 7.89
CA ILE A 330 -16.81 -23.66 8.68
C ILE A 330 -18.09 -22.87 8.54
#